data_8504c9420368d27a901908ad3607a7bb
#
_entry.id   8504c9420368d27a901908ad3607a7bb
#
_cell.length_a   1.000
_cell.length_b   1.000
_cell.length_c   1.000
_cell.angle_alpha   90.00
_cell.angle_beta   90.00
_cell.angle_gamma   90.00
#
_symmetry.space_group_name_H-M   'P 1'
#
loop_
_entity.id
_entity.type
_entity.pdbx_description
1 polymer ?
#
loop_
_entity_poly.entity_id
_entity_poly.type
_entity_poly.pdbx_seq_one_letter_code
_entity_poly.pdbx_strand_id
1 'polypeptide(L)'
;MKMKRKHIVCLILISIAFACYMNFKGDTGGVNRRVGYAENYSEEDINVAMDQVEKKFKQKFTGCVLTDLWYDEFINDRMAEEWKEQYEADEAIILLSNYKVGKSGGDGSLVPGETYSNWQWILVREGDGIWKVKTWGYG
;
A
#
# COMPACT_ATOMS: atom_id res chain seq x y z
N MET A 1 11.92 -40.61 -14.37
CA MET A 1 12.28 -39.79 -15.56
C MET A 1 13.36 -38.79 -15.18
N LYS A 2 14.52 -38.86 -15.80
CA LYS A 2 15.61 -37.91 -15.52
C LYS A 2 15.35 -36.58 -16.24
N MET A 3 15.27 -35.50 -15.50
CA MET A 3 15.19 -34.13 -16.06
C MET A 3 16.50 -33.80 -16.78
N LYS A 4 16.41 -33.24 -17.97
CA LYS A 4 17.60 -32.77 -18.69
C LYS A 4 18.28 -31.64 -17.92
N ARG A 5 19.61 -31.59 -17.90
CA ARG A 5 20.42 -30.61 -17.17
C ARG A 5 19.99 -29.17 -17.45
N LYS A 6 19.60 -28.87 -18.68
CA LYS A 6 19.07 -27.52 -19.07
C LYS A 6 17.80 -27.15 -18.31
N HIS A 7 16.88 -28.07 -18.09
CA HIS A 7 15.63 -27.80 -17.36
C HIS A 7 15.89 -27.56 -15.88
N ILE A 8 16.84 -28.25 -15.30
CA ILE A 8 17.25 -28.06 -13.88
C ILE A 8 17.83 -26.65 -13.69
N VAL A 9 18.71 -26.21 -14.60
CA VAL A 9 19.32 -24.86 -14.56
C VAL A 9 18.25 -23.78 -14.72
N CYS A 10 17.30 -23.94 -15.63
CA CYS A 10 16.19 -22.98 -15.80
C CYS A 10 15.32 -22.88 -14.55
N LEU A 11 14.98 -23.99 -13.89
CA LEU A 11 14.20 -24.00 -12.65
C LEU A 11 14.93 -23.29 -11.51
N ILE A 12 16.24 -23.49 -11.38
CA ILE A 12 17.07 -22.81 -10.38
C ILE A 12 17.09 -21.31 -10.61
N LEU A 13 17.29 -20.86 -11.86
CA LEU A 13 17.28 -19.45 -12.21
C LEU A 13 15.93 -18.78 -11.94
N ILE A 14 14.82 -19.44 -12.26
CA ILE A 14 13.46 -18.97 -11.99
C ILE A 14 13.25 -18.84 -10.47
N SER A 15 13.70 -19.81 -9.68
CA SER A 15 13.58 -19.78 -8.21
C SER A 15 14.40 -18.64 -7.61
N ILE A 16 15.61 -18.38 -8.09
CA ILE A 16 16.45 -17.25 -7.64
C ILE A 16 15.80 -15.92 -8.00
N ALA A 17 15.31 -15.78 -9.23
CA ALA A 17 14.62 -14.57 -9.68
C ALA A 17 13.36 -14.29 -8.84
N PHE A 18 12.57 -15.32 -8.53
CA PHE A 18 11.39 -15.22 -7.67
C PHE A 18 11.76 -14.82 -6.24
N ALA A 19 12.80 -15.44 -5.66
CA ALA A 19 13.28 -15.09 -4.33
C ALA A 19 13.77 -13.64 -4.26
N CYS A 20 14.51 -13.15 -5.27
CA CYS A 20 14.94 -11.76 -5.38
C CYS A 20 13.72 -10.83 -5.48
N TYR A 21 12.74 -11.16 -6.32
CA TYR A 21 11.52 -10.39 -6.47
C TYR A 21 10.74 -10.25 -5.15
N MET A 22 10.60 -11.34 -4.39
CA MET A 22 9.93 -11.32 -3.08
C MET A 22 10.66 -10.47 -2.05
N ASN A 23 12.00 -10.49 -2.07
CA ASN A 23 12.82 -9.68 -1.16
C ASN A 23 12.76 -8.17 -1.46
N PHE A 24 12.38 -7.78 -2.68
CA PHE A 24 12.29 -6.37 -3.09
C PHE A 24 10.88 -5.81 -3.06
N LYS A 25 9.87 -6.57 -2.66
CA LYS A 25 8.52 -6.04 -2.46
C LYS A 25 8.38 -5.28 -1.15
N GLY A 26 7.42 -4.35 -1.12
CA GLY A 26 6.93 -3.79 0.12
C GLY A 26 6.26 -4.86 0.99
N ASP A 27 6.48 -4.81 2.29
CA ASP A 27 5.96 -5.78 3.25
C ASP A 27 4.75 -5.22 3.99
N THR A 28 3.61 -5.89 3.87
CA THR A 28 2.36 -5.56 4.57
C THR A 28 1.90 -6.68 5.50
N GLY A 29 2.71 -7.74 5.66
CA GLY A 29 2.31 -8.95 6.38
C GLY A 29 2.01 -8.76 7.86
N GLY A 30 2.59 -7.75 8.50
CA GLY A 30 2.38 -7.44 9.92
C GLY A 30 1.64 -6.12 10.16
N VAL A 31 0.98 -5.56 9.16
CA VAL A 31 0.31 -4.27 9.30
C VAL A 31 -0.81 -4.31 10.35
N ASN A 32 -0.83 -3.31 11.21
CA ASN A 32 -1.90 -3.09 12.18
C ASN A 32 -2.94 -2.15 11.58
N ARG A 33 -4.12 -2.67 11.25
CA ARG A 33 -5.24 -1.88 10.73
C ARG A 33 -6.13 -1.40 11.86
N ARG A 34 -6.59 -0.14 11.76
CA ARG A 34 -7.56 0.46 12.68
C ARG A 34 -8.59 1.24 11.89
N VAL A 35 -9.87 1.00 12.15
CA VAL A 35 -10.97 1.76 11.53
C VAL A 35 -11.50 2.82 12.50
N GLY A 36 -11.70 2.52 13.77
CA GLY A 36 -12.25 3.45 14.76
C GLY A 36 -13.66 3.92 14.41
N TYR A 37 -13.96 5.18 14.78
CA TYR A 37 -15.24 5.82 14.47
C TYR A 37 -15.32 6.16 12.97
N ALA A 38 -16.43 5.78 12.34
CA ALA A 38 -16.71 6.05 10.93
C ALA A 38 -18.22 6.22 10.69
N GLU A 39 -18.61 7.35 10.13
CA GLU A 39 -20.00 7.63 9.69
C GLU A 39 -20.15 7.53 8.18
N ASN A 40 -19.17 8.00 7.43
CA ASN A 40 -19.28 8.13 5.96
C ASN A 40 -19.19 6.79 5.23
N TYR A 41 -18.49 5.83 5.81
CA TYR A 41 -18.23 4.53 5.22
C TYR A 41 -18.39 3.42 6.24
N SER A 42 -18.83 2.25 5.81
CA SER A 42 -18.84 1.05 6.64
C SER A 42 -17.41 0.58 6.91
N GLU A 43 -17.21 -0.13 8.01
CA GLU A 43 -15.92 -0.77 8.32
C GLU A 43 -15.46 -1.69 7.19
N GLU A 44 -16.38 -2.45 6.61
CA GLU A 44 -16.11 -3.33 5.46
C GLU A 44 -15.59 -2.53 4.25
N ASP A 45 -16.24 -1.43 3.91
CA ASP A 45 -15.85 -0.59 2.78
C ASP A 45 -14.47 0.04 3.00
N ILE A 46 -14.19 0.50 4.22
CA ILE A 46 -12.88 1.03 4.60
C ILE A 46 -11.80 -0.06 4.48
N ASN A 47 -12.07 -1.27 4.93
CA ASN A 47 -11.13 -2.38 4.79
C ASN A 47 -10.86 -2.75 3.33
N VAL A 48 -11.86 -2.67 2.46
CA VAL A 48 -11.67 -2.85 1.00
C VAL A 48 -10.74 -1.76 0.44
N ALA A 49 -10.89 -0.51 0.87
CA ALA A 49 -9.95 0.57 0.51
C ALA A 49 -8.53 0.29 1.03
N MET A 50 -8.41 -0.20 2.26
CA MET A 50 -7.12 -0.61 2.84
C MET A 50 -6.43 -1.72 2.04
N ASP A 51 -7.20 -2.66 1.50
CA ASP A 51 -6.65 -3.71 0.62
C ASP A 51 -5.95 -3.09 -0.60
N GLN A 52 -6.52 -2.04 -1.17
CA GLN A 52 -5.92 -1.34 -2.31
C GLN A 52 -4.64 -0.60 -1.93
N VAL A 53 -4.58 0.00 -0.74
CA VAL A 53 -3.37 0.62 -0.21
C VAL A 53 -2.27 -0.42 -0.02
N GLU A 54 -2.56 -1.55 0.62
CA GLU A 54 -1.57 -2.62 0.81
C GLU A 54 -1.05 -3.16 -0.51
N LYS A 55 -1.92 -3.34 -1.49
CA LYS A 55 -1.52 -3.76 -2.83
C LYS A 55 -0.57 -2.75 -3.49
N LYS A 56 -0.88 -1.47 -3.40
CA LYS A 56 -0.03 -0.40 -3.93
C LYS A 56 1.31 -0.32 -3.19
N PHE A 57 1.29 -0.45 -1.87
CA PHE A 57 2.49 -0.46 -1.04
C PHE A 57 3.44 -1.59 -1.44
N LYS A 58 2.93 -2.81 -1.61
CA LYS A 58 3.74 -3.94 -2.08
C LYS A 58 4.39 -3.67 -3.44
N GLN A 59 3.70 -2.97 -4.33
CA GLN A 59 4.20 -2.69 -5.67
C GLN A 59 5.23 -1.56 -5.72
N LYS A 60 5.06 -0.52 -4.89
CA LYS A 60 5.80 0.75 -5.02
C LYS A 60 6.80 1.04 -3.90
N PHE A 61 6.64 0.42 -2.74
CA PHE A 61 7.47 0.69 -1.57
C PHE A 61 8.45 -0.46 -1.29
N THR A 62 9.19 -0.83 -2.31
CA THR A 62 10.22 -1.87 -2.25
C THR A 62 11.17 -1.65 -1.08
N GLY A 63 11.40 -2.71 -0.29
CA GLY A 63 12.30 -2.67 0.85
C GLY A 63 11.77 -1.93 2.08
N CYS A 64 10.48 -1.55 2.08
CA CYS A 64 9.83 -0.90 3.22
C CYS A 64 8.80 -1.82 3.86
N VAL A 65 8.47 -1.55 5.13
CA VAL A 65 7.49 -2.31 5.91
C VAL A 65 6.36 -1.38 6.33
N LEU A 66 5.13 -1.69 5.93
CA LEU A 66 3.94 -0.99 6.39
C LEU A 66 3.59 -1.49 7.79
N THR A 67 3.67 -0.61 8.78
CA THR A 67 3.47 -0.98 10.19
C THR A 67 2.06 -0.71 10.67
N ASP A 68 1.46 0.38 10.22
CA ASP A 68 0.12 0.81 10.62
C ASP A 68 -0.64 1.37 9.42
N LEU A 69 -1.95 1.14 9.41
CA LEU A 69 -2.86 1.66 8.41
C LEU A 69 -4.20 1.93 9.08
N TRP A 70 -4.70 3.18 8.99
CA TRP A 70 -5.93 3.53 9.69
C TRP A 70 -6.79 4.54 8.95
N TYR A 71 -8.06 4.58 9.33
CA TYR A 71 -9.03 5.58 8.91
C TYR A 71 -9.27 6.57 10.05
N ASP A 72 -9.33 7.85 9.73
CA ASP A 72 -9.67 8.93 10.64
C ASP A 72 -10.78 9.78 10.03
N GLU A 73 -11.97 9.73 10.63
CA GLU A 73 -13.16 10.44 10.14
C GLU A 73 -12.93 11.95 10.03
N PHE A 74 -12.25 12.54 11.01
CA PHE A 74 -11.99 13.98 11.02
C PHE A 74 -11.08 14.42 9.87
N ILE A 75 -10.03 13.64 9.61
CA ILE A 75 -9.12 13.90 8.47
C ILE A 75 -9.88 13.71 7.16
N ASN A 76 -10.67 12.64 7.05
CA ASN A 76 -11.45 12.37 5.86
C ASN A 76 -12.46 13.49 5.57
N ASP A 77 -13.20 13.95 6.57
CA ASP A 77 -14.17 15.05 6.42
C ASP A 77 -13.53 16.35 5.94
N ARG A 78 -12.31 16.63 6.38
CA ARG A 78 -11.59 17.83 5.99
C ARG A 78 -11.05 17.79 4.56
N MET A 79 -10.72 16.62 4.05
CA MET A 79 -9.92 16.50 2.84
C MET A 79 -10.65 15.83 1.67
N ALA A 80 -11.64 14.99 1.94
CA ALA A 80 -12.23 14.15 0.91
C ALA A 80 -12.90 14.94 -0.22
N GLU A 81 -13.60 16.02 0.10
CA GLU A 81 -14.32 16.84 -0.92
C GLU A 81 -13.34 17.46 -1.92
N GLU A 82 -12.25 18.05 -1.44
CA GLU A 82 -11.23 18.66 -2.31
C GLU A 82 -10.60 17.62 -3.25
N TRP A 83 -10.24 16.45 -2.72
CA TRP A 83 -9.66 15.38 -3.53
C TRP A 83 -10.67 14.80 -4.53
N LYS A 84 -11.93 14.67 -4.12
CA LYS A 84 -13.01 14.24 -4.99
C LYS A 84 -13.17 15.21 -6.20
N GLU A 85 -13.16 16.51 -5.94
CA GLU A 85 -13.23 17.53 -6.98
C GLU A 85 -11.99 17.49 -7.89
N GLN A 86 -10.79 17.40 -7.30
CA GLN A 86 -9.54 17.38 -8.05
C GLN A 86 -9.47 16.22 -9.05
N TYR A 87 -9.98 15.05 -8.68
CA TYR A 87 -9.99 13.88 -9.56
C TYR A 87 -11.30 13.66 -10.31
N GLU A 88 -12.24 14.61 -10.18
CA GLU A 88 -13.57 14.53 -10.81
C GLU A 88 -14.24 13.17 -10.52
N ALA A 89 -14.11 12.69 -9.28
CA ALA A 89 -14.62 11.39 -8.84
C ALA A 89 -15.95 11.54 -8.07
N ASP A 90 -16.68 10.44 -7.94
CA ASP A 90 -17.91 10.42 -7.14
C ASP A 90 -17.63 10.39 -5.64
N GLU A 91 -16.56 9.71 -5.23
CA GLU A 91 -16.16 9.60 -3.83
C GLU A 91 -14.63 9.61 -3.69
N ALA A 92 -14.16 10.11 -2.54
CA ALA A 92 -12.76 10.02 -2.13
C ALA A 92 -12.67 9.57 -0.68
N ILE A 93 -11.64 8.78 -0.37
CA ILE A 93 -11.31 8.36 0.99
C ILE A 93 -9.83 8.60 1.24
N ILE A 94 -9.51 9.12 2.42
CA ILE A 94 -8.15 9.35 2.89
C ILE A 94 -7.82 8.32 3.96
N LEU A 95 -6.76 7.54 3.73
CA LEU A 95 -6.21 6.62 4.72
C LEU A 95 -4.84 7.11 5.16
N LEU A 96 -4.48 6.79 6.38
CA LEU A 96 -3.21 7.19 6.99
C LEU A 96 -2.39 5.95 7.31
N SER A 97 -1.08 6.09 7.25
CA SER A 97 -0.18 4.98 7.55
C SER A 97 1.12 5.43 8.19
N ASN A 98 1.77 4.47 8.84
CA ASN A 98 3.18 4.55 9.20
C ASN A 98 3.91 3.44 8.45
N TYR A 99 5.10 3.73 7.95
CA TYR A 99 5.95 2.70 7.38
C TYR A 99 7.42 2.92 7.76
N LYS A 100 8.17 1.83 7.79
CA LYS A 100 9.59 1.82 8.12
C LYS A 100 10.41 1.43 6.91
N VAL A 101 11.50 2.15 6.68
CA VAL A 101 12.47 1.83 5.63
C VAL A 101 13.40 0.72 6.12
N GLY A 102 13.60 -0.31 5.31
CA GLY A 102 14.51 -1.40 5.61
C GLY A 102 15.98 -1.03 5.45
N LYS A 103 16.85 -2.01 5.66
CA LYS A 103 18.32 -1.82 5.62
C LYS A 103 18.87 -1.37 4.28
N SER A 104 18.17 -1.66 3.18
CA SER A 104 18.56 -1.26 1.83
C SER A 104 18.27 0.22 1.51
N GLY A 105 17.55 0.93 2.38
CA GLY A 105 17.08 2.28 2.06
C GLY A 105 15.95 2.28 1.05
N GLY A 106 15.05 1.29 1.11
CA GLY A 106 14.00 1.09 0.14
C GLY A 106 14.57 0.65 -1.21
N ASP A 107 14.37 1.45 -2.24
CA ASP A 107 15.00 1.30 -3.56
C ASP A 107 16.45 1.86 -3.60
N GLY A 108 16.97 2.29 -2.48
CA GLY A 108 18.28 2.93 -2.34
C GLY A 108 18.22 4.44 -2.21
N SER A 109 17.05 5.06 -2.38
CA SER A 109 16.86 6.53 -2.31
C SER A 109 16.43 7.04 -0.93
N LEU A 110 16.04 6.14 -0.03
CA LEU A 110 15.54 6.46 1.30
C LEU A 110 16.59 6.20 2.39
N VAL A 111 16.38 6.80 3.55
CA VAL A 111 17.29 6.61 4.70
C VAL A 111 17.00 5.27 5.38
N PRO A 112 17.97 4.33 5.45
CA PRO A 112 17.75 3.06 6.12
C PRO A 112 17.31 3.23 7.58
N GLY A 113 16.27 2.48 7.97
CA GLY A 113 15.75 2.48 9.34
C GLY A 113 14.83 3.65 9.69
N GLU A 114 14.62 4.61 8.80
CA GLU A 114 13.72 5.74 9.02
C GLU A 114 12.26 5.27 9.09
N THR A 115 11.45 5.95 9.93
CA THR A 115 10.01 5.75 10.01
C THR A 115 9.30 6.99 9.46
N TYR A 116 8.41 6.77 8.51
CA TYR A 116 7.53 7.80 7.96
C TYR A 116 6.16 7.65 8.62
N SER A 117 5.74 8.68 9.36
CA SER A 117 4.50 8.69 10.13
C SER A 117 3.45 9.58 9.48
N ASN A 118 2.17 9.21 9.65
CA ASN A 118 1.03 9.96 9.10
C ASN A 118 1.10 10.15 7.57
N TRP A 119 1.62 9.15 6.89
CA TRP A 119 1.67 9.12 5.43
C TRP A 119 0.27 8.91 4.86
N GLN A 120 -0.15 9.82 4.02
CA GLN A 120 -1.52 9.82 3.49
C GLN A 120 -1.63 9.04 2.20
N TRP A 121 -2.77 8.38 2.04
CA TRP A 121 -3.17 7.68 0.82
C TRP A 121 -4.51 8.23 0.39
N ILE A 122 -4.58 8.70 -0.84
CA ILE A 122 -5.80 9.25 -1.43
C ILE A 122 -6.34 8.25 -2.42
N LEU A 123 -7.56 7.76 -2.16
CA LEU A 123 -8.26 6.84 -3.04
C LEU A 123 -9.55 7.49 -3.51
N VAL A 124 -9.93 7.18 -4.73
CA VAL A 124 -11.20 7.62 -5.31
C VAL A 124 -11.95 6.45 -5.93
N ARG A 125 -13.25 6.59 -6.09
CA ARG A 125 -14.07 5.64 -6.87
C ARG A 125 -15.19 6.35 -7.60
N GLU A 126 -15.68 5.69 -8.66
CA GLU A 126 -16.84 6.06 -9.44
C GLU A 126 -18.01 5.14 -9.06
N GLY A 127 -19.15 5.72 -8.65
CA GLY A 127 -20.33 4.96 -8.24
C GLY A 127 -20.02 3.89 -7.21
N ASP A 128 -20.47 2.67 -7.44
CA ASP A 128 -20.19 1.49 -6.61
C ASP A 128 -18.92 0.73 -7.06
N GLY A 129 -18.04 1.39 -7.82
CA GLY A 129 -16.83 0.80 -8.34
C GLY A 129 -15.77 0.53 -7.27
N ILE A 130 -14.63 0.02 -7.72
CA ILE A 130 -13.49 -0.26 -6.85
C ILE A 130 -12.77 1.04 -6.47
N TRP A 131 -12.24 1.07 -5.25
CA TRP A 131 -11.33 2.12 -4.82
C TRP A 131 -10.02 2.06 -5.59
N LYS A 132 -9.56 3.21 -6.09
CA LYS A 132 -8.30 3.35 -6.81
C LYS A 132 -7.38 4.30 -6.06
N VAL A 133 -6.17 3.86 -5.76
CA VAL A 133 -5.13 4.72 -5.19
C VAL A 133 -4.65 5.71 -6.26
N LYS A 134 -4.83 7.00 -5.99
CA LYS A 134 -4.44 8.08 -6.92
C LYS A 134 -3.12 8.73 -6.57
N THR A 135 -2.90 9.00 -5.30
CA THR A 135 -1.67 9.65 -4.82
C THR A 135 -1.41 9.30 -3.36
N TRP A 136 -0.21 9.59 -2.92
CA TRP A 136 0.21 9.42 -1.53
C TRP A 136 1.29 10.44 -1.18
N GLY A 137 1.52 10.66 0.11
CA GLY A 137 2.54 11.58 0.60
C GLY A 137 2.22 12.18 1.96
N TYR A 138 2.96 13.22 2.32
CA TYR A 138 2.59 14.06 3.44
C TYR A 138 1.51 15.05 3.01
N GLY A 139 0.56 15.32 3.94
CA GLY A 139 -0.47 16.35 3.78
C GLY A 139 0.03 17.73 4.20
#